data_cb3796d66e009b68976e6832fe283afd
#
_entry.id   cb3796d66e009b68976e6832fe283afd
#
_cell.length_a   1.000
_cell.length_b   1.000
_cell.length_c   1.000
_cell.angle_alpha   90.00
_cell.angle_beta   90.00
_cell.angle_gamma   90.00
#
_symmetry.space_group_name_H-M   'P 1'
#
loop_
_entity.id
_entity.type
_entity.pdbx_description
1 polymer ?
#
loop_
_entity_poly.entity_id
_entity_poly.type
_entity_poly.pdbx_seq_one_letter_code
_entity_poly.pdbx_strand_id
1 'polypeptide(L)'
;MSVAQFLENFLQALIAGLLTGSIYGLMCVGLSVIFGVMRVINFAHGDFMMLGMYVAYYAFGVLGIHAVFGAIVGPYVAALIAGPVIFLAGVLVHRLLISKVTGMRGSVLQSEGHYAQLILTLGLALILQNGGLYLFGSTPVSISTPLASNAWALGPLYGDRIEVFVNQGQTVAAAIAGVVVLAFVMIMNRSRMGKSLRAAADNPEAATYMGIDVGQSHRRAFGFGVAITAIGGGLLASGTSFQPYVGLEYVIVMYAGVVLGGMGSVAGAFLGGLTIGLVQQLSTLFLPNQLQNTAIFVVFLFIVLLRPQGLFGTLARRT
;
A
#
# COMPACT_ATOMS: atom_id res chain seq x y z
N MET A 1 34.83 9.13 5.09
CA MET A 1 33.86 9.05 6.20
C MET A 1 34.54 8.42 7.40
N SER A 2 34.40 8.98 8.59
CA SER A 2 34.82 8.29 9.83
C SER A 2 33.88 7.11 10.09
N VAL A 3 34.34 6.08 10.81
CA VAL A 3 33.52 4.92 11.19
C VAL A 3 32.24 5.38 11.95
N ALA A 4 32.35 6.40 12.78
CA ALA A 4 31.24 6.96 13.52
C ALA A 4 30.17 7.59 12.58
N GLN A 5 30.58 8.35 11.57
CA GLN A 5 29.67 8.94 10.58
C GLN A 5 28.97 7.86 9.72
N PHE A 6 29.69 6.79 9.37
CA PHE A 6 29.08 5.70 8.64
C PHE A 6 28.01 4.98 9.49
N LEU A 7 28.30 4.72 10.76
CA LEU A 7 27.38 4.09 11.68
C LEU A 7 26.13 4.97 11.94
N GLU A 8 26.33 6.28 12.10
CA GLU A 8 25.25 7.24 12.24
C GLU A 8 24.30 7.22 11.03
N ASN A 9 24.86 7.38 9.82
CA ASN A 9 24.08 7.33 8.58
C ASN A 9 23.38 5.97 8.38
N PHE A 10 24.03 4.87 8.75
CA PHE A 10 23.45 3.54 8.67
C PHE A 10 22.25 3.39 9.62
N LEU A 11 22.39 3.80 10.88
CA LEU A 11 21.28 3.76 11.85
C LEU A 11 20.14 4.69 11.42
N GLN A 12 20.47 5.88 10.91
CA GLN A 12 19.49 6.82 10.37
C GLN A 12 18.72 6.21 9.20
N ALA A 13 19.40 5.61 8.22
CA ALA A 13 18.78 4.95 7.08
C ALA A 13 17.95 3.73 7.49
N LEU A 14 18.40 2.97 8.48
CA LEU A 14 17.69 1.80 8.99
C LEU A 14 16.36 2.21 9.65
N ILE A 15 16.37 3.22 10.51
CA ILE A 15 15.16 3.71 11.17
C ILE A 15 14.20 4.33 10.15
N ALA A 16 14.69 5.19 9.25
CA ALA A 16 13.89 5.78 8.20
C ALA A 16 13.27 4.69 7.28
N GLY A 17 14.05 3.65 6.99
CA GLY A 17 13.61 2.50 6.20
C GLY A 17 12.50 1.68 6.87
N LEU A 18 12.57 1.48 8.19
CA LEU A 18 11.53 0.83 8.97
C LEU A 18 10.24 1.65 9.00
N LEU A 19 10.35 2.96 9.19
CA LEU A 19 9.19 3.86 9.24
C LEU A 19 8.49 3.94 7.87
N THR A 20 9.23 4.24 6.81
CA THR A 20 8.70 4.28 5.44
C THR A 20 8.19 2.91 4.99
N GLY A 21 8.95 1.86 5.30
CA GLY A 21 8.60 0.48 4.99
C GLY A 21 7.32 0.01 5.68
N SER A 22 6.99 0.53 6.85
CA SER A 22 5.72 0.23 7.54
C SER A 22 4.51 0.78 6.75
N ILE A 23 4.64 1.96 6.16
CA ILE A 23 3.59 2.56 5.32
C ILE A 23 3.49 1.78 3.99
N TYR A 24 4.64 1.43 3.38
CA TYR A 24 4.66 0.58 2.18
C TYR A 24 4.06 -0.79 2.47
N GLY A 25 4.34 -1.37 3.65
CA GLY A 25 3.73 -2.61 4.12
C GLY A 25 2.22 -2.54 4.19
N LEU A 26 1.67 -1.43 4.72
CA LEU A 26 0.22 -1.20 4.72
C LEU A 26 -0.36 -1.21 3.30
N MET A 27 0.27 -0.50 2.36
CA MET A 27 -0.18 -0.45 0.97
C MET A 27 -0.07 -1.83 0.28
N CYS A 28 1.01 -2.56 0.54
CA CYS A 28 1.18 -3.93 0.06
C CYS A 28 0.12 -4.89 0.59
N VAL A 29 -0.31 -4.73 1.85
CA VAL A 29 -1.43 -5.50 2.42
C VAL A 29 -2.70 -5.27 1.62
N GLY A 30 -3.03 -4.02 1.26
CA GLY A 30 -4.19 -3.69 0.44
C GLY A 30 -4.17 -4.43 -0.91
N LEU A 31 -3.03 -4.40 -1.61
CA LEU A 31 -2.85 -5.12 -2.87
C LEU A 31 -2.93 -6.64 -2.70
N SER A 32 -2.30 -7.18 -1.66
CA SER A 32 -2.29 -8.61 -1.35
C SER A 32 -3.68 -9.16 -1.08
N VAL A 33 -4.58 -8.39 -0.47
CA VAL A 33 -5.98 -8.77 -0.22
C VAL A 33 -6.74 -8.95 -1.54
N ILE A 34 -6.58 -8.02 -2.48
CA ILE A 34 -7.23 -8.13 -3.80
C ILE A 34 -6.70 -9.37 -4.52
N PHE A 35 -5.38 -9.49 -4.62
CA PHE A 35 -4.75 -10.60 -5.32
C PHE A 35 -5.09 -11.95 -4.65
N GLY A 36 -5.03 -12.04 -3.32
CA GLY A 36 -5.31 -13.26 -2.57
C GLY A 36 -6.72 -13.79 -2.76
N VAL A 37 -7.72 -12.90 -2.86
CA VAL A 37 -9.13 -13.30 -2.98
C VAL A 37 -9.58 -13.44 -4.43
N MET A 38 -9.15 -12.53 -5.30
CA MET A 38 -9.63 -12.46 -6.68
C MET A 38 -8.65 -13.05 -7.70
N ARG A 39 -7.38 -13.23 -7.32
CA ARG A 39 -6.26 -13.65 -8.19
C ARG A 39 -6.12 -12.77 -9.44
N VAL A 40 -6.39 -11.47 -9.30
CA VAL A 40 -6.36 -10.47 -10.36
C VAL A 40 -5.31 -9.44 -10.06
N ILE A 41 -4.54 -9.08 -11.08
CA ILE A 41 -3.61 -7.96 -11.05
C ILE A 41 -4.41 -6.68 -11.34
N ASN A 42 -4.35 -5.70 -10.45
CA ASN A 42 -5.04 -4.42 -10.59
C ASN A 42 -4.03 -3.28 -10.79
N PHE A 43 -3.79 -2.88 -12.05
CA PHE A 43 -2.86 -1.78 -12.34
C PHE A 43 -3.33 -0.42 -11.85
N ALA A 44 -4.66 -0.21 -11.69
CA ALA A 44 -5.20 1.02 -11.10
C ALA A 44 -4.99 1.14 -9.59
N HIS A 45 -4.32 0.17 -8.95
CA HIS A 45 -4.19 0.15 -7.48
C HIS A 45 -3.44 1.36 -6.93
N GLY A 46 -2.38 1.81 -7.63
CA GLY A 46 -1.65 3.02 -7.29
C GLY A 46 -2.49 4.29 -7.46
N ASP A 47 -3.42 4.30 -8.40
CA ASP A 47 -4.30 5.46 -8.62
C ASP A 47 -5.37 5.56 -7.54
N PHE A 48 -5.83 4.44 -6.97
CA PHE A 48 -6.65 4.48 -5.75
C PHE A 48 -5.88 5.00 -4.54
N MET A 49 -4.57 4.71 -4.45
CA MET A 49 -3.69 5.35 -3.46
C MET A 49 -3.64 6.86 -3.67
N MET A 50 -3.37 7.30 -4.89
CA MET A 50 -3.36 8.72 -5.28
C MET A 50 -4.67 9.40 -4.92
N LEU A 51 -5.82 8.80 -5.24
CA LEU A 51 -7.13 9.33 -4.83
C LEU A 51 -7.24 9.41 -3.30
N GLY A 52 -6.70 8.44 -2.57
CA GLY A 52 -6.64 8.48 -1.11
C GLY A 52 -5.84 9.68 -0.58
N MET A 53 -4.71 10.02 -1.23
CA MET A 53 -3.91 11.20 -0.91
C MET A 53 -4.73 12.48 -1.12
N TYR A 54 -5.44 12.61 -2.25
CA TYR A 54 -6.29 13.77 -2.52
C TYR A 54 -7.49 13.84 -1.57
N VAL A 55 -8.15 12.72 -1.26
CA VAL A 55 -9.23 12.70 -0.27
C VAL A 55 -8.72 13.17 1.09
N ALA A 56 -7.55 12.72 1.54
CA ALA A 56 -6.95 13.19 2.78
C ALA A 56 -6.62 14.69 2.73
N TYR A 57 -6.06 15.16 1.61
CA TYR A 57 -5.72 16.56 1.42
C TYR A 57 -6.96 17.47 1.49
N TYR A 58 -8.03 17.14 0.76
CA TYR A 58 -9.27 17.92 0.78
C TYR A 58 -10.03 17.77 2.10
N ALA A 59 -10.00 16.58 2.71
CA ALA A 59 -10.59 16.39 4.03
C ALA A 59 -9.90 17.27 5.08
N PHE A 60 -8.58 17.34 5.05
CA PHE A 60 -7.80 18.18 5.96
C PHE A 60 -8.08 19.66 5.75
N GLY A 61 -7.99 20.15 4.49
CA GLY A 61 -8.12 21.57 4.14
C GLY A 61 -9.57 22.05 4.04
N VAL A 62 -10.37 21.43 3.15
CA VAL A 62 -11.70 21.93 2.77
C VAL A 62 -12.79 21.49 3.74
N LEU A 63 -12.77 20.22 4.21
CA LEU A 63 -13.76 19.74 5.18
C LEU A 63 -13.46 20.24 6.61
N GLY A 64 -12.41 21.03 6.80
CA GLY A 64 -12.11 21.67 8.07
C GLY A 64 -11.63 20.74 9.17
N ILE A 65 -11.11 19.56 8.85
CA ILE A 65 -10.56 18.62 9.85
C ILE A 65 -9.43 19.28 10.63
N HIS A 66 -8.65 20.16 9.98
CA HIS A 66 -7.60 20.92 10.66
C HIS A 66 -8.17 21.87 11.75
N ALA A 67 -9.39 22.38 11.58
CA ALA A 67 -10.02 23.27 12.56
C ALA A 67 -10.51 22.50 13.80
N VAL A 68 -10.91 21.22 13.62
CA VAL A 68 -11.44 20.38 14.71
C VAL A 68 -10.31 19.64 15.46
N PHE A 69 -9.37 19.04 14.72
CA PHE A 69 -8.32 18.18 15.27
C PHE A 69 -6.94 18.84 15.30
N GLY A 70 -6.84 20.09 14.82
CA GLY A 70 -5.57 20.83 14.74
C GLY A 70 -4.63 20.33 13.65
N ALA A 71 -3.50 21.03 13.50
CA ALA A 71 -2.48 20.71 12.48
C ALA A 71 -1.64 19.46 12.82
N ILE A 72 -1.67 19.00 14.07
CA ILE A 72 -0.87 17.86 14.55
C ILE A 72 -1.59 16.54 14.24
N VAL A 73 -2.84 16.38 14.67
CA VAL A 73 -3.61 15.15 14.57
C VAL A 73 -4.46 15.10 13.30
N GLY A 74 -4.90 16.26 12.82
CA GLY A 74 -5.78 16.42 11.66
C GLY A 74 -5.34 15.65 10.40
N PRO A 75 -4.07 15.70 9.97
CA PRO A 75 -3.60 14.98 8.80
C PRO A 75 -3.81 13.47 8.88
N TYR A 76 -3.58 12.89 10.05
CA TYR A 76 -3.74 11.44 10.29
C TYR A 76 -5.21 11.02 10.34
N VAL A 77 -6.07 11.85 10.93
CA VAL A 77 -7.52 11.63 10.90
C VAL A 77 -8.04 11.73 9.45
N ALA A 78 -7.57 12.71 8.69
CA ALA A 78 -7.91 12.84 7.28
C ALA A 78 -7.46 11.61 6.44
N ALA A 79 -6.27 11.07 6.72
CA ALA A 79 -5.79 9.82 6.10
C ALA A 79 -6.70 8.63 6.43
N LEU A 80 -7.16 8.51 7.67
CA LEU A 80 -8.10 7.45 8.07
C LEU A 80 -9.48 7.60 7.39
N ILE A 81 -9.94 8.83 7.18
CA ILE A 81 -11.21 9.11 6.45
C ILE A 81 -11.09 8.73 4.98
N ALA A 82 -9.92 8.82 4.37
CA ALA A 82 -9.72 8.39 3.00
C ALA A 82 -10.07 6.90 2.80
N GLY A 83 -9.87 6.05 3.81
CA GLY A 83 -10.21 4.64 3.75
C GLY A 83 -11.68 4.36 3.42
N PRO A 84 -12.64 4.76 4.25
CA PRO A 84 -14.07 4.59 3.99
C PRO A 84 -14.54 5.20 2.68
N VAL A 85 -14.04 6.39 2.32
CA VAL A 85 -14.41 7.07 1.06
C VAL A 85 -13.96 6.23 -0.14
N ILE A 86 -12.71 5.80 -0.15
CA ILE A 86 -12.17 4.98 -1.25
C ILE A 86 -12.71 3.54 -1.21
N PHE A 87 -13.10 3.03 -0.03
CA PHE A 87 -13.84 1.77 0.06
C PHE A 87 -15.12 1.81 -0.78
N LEU A 88 -15.94 2.85 -0.61
CA LEU A 88 -17.19 3.03 -1.36
C LEU A 88 -16.91 3.19 -2.86
N ALA A 89 -15.92 4.00 -3.23
CA ALA A 89 -15.50 4.15 -4.62
C ALA A 89 -15.03 2.81 -5.21
N GLY A 90 -14.23 2.04 -4.49
CA GLY A 90 -13.77 0.73 -4.91
C GLY A 90 -14.91 -0.27 -5.10
N VAL A 91 -15.87 -0.33 -4.16
CA VAL A 91 -17.06 -1.16 -4.28
C VAL A 91 -17.88 -0.77 -5.52
N LEU A 92 -18.01 0.53 -5.80
CA LEU A 92 -18.73 1.04 -6.97
C LEU A 92 -18.01 0.65 -8.27
N VAL A 93 -16.72 0.87 -8.36
CA VAL A 93 -15.88 0.50 -9.52
C VAL A 93 -15.94 -1.02 -9.76
N HIS A 94 -15.81 -1.82 -8.72
CA HIS A 94 -15.93 -3.26 -8.84
C HIS A 94 -17.31 -3.67 -9.38
N ARG A 95 -18.40 -3.08 -8.84
CA ARG A 95 -19.78 -3.40 -9.26
C ARG A 95 -20.05 -2.98 -10.70
N LEU A 96 -19.58 -1.81 -11.13
CA LEU A 96 -19.91 -1.25 -12.44
C LEU A 96 -19.01 -1.79 -13.57
N LEU A 97 -17.73 -2.07 -13.27
CA LEU A 97 -16.73 -2.42 -14.28
C LEU A 97 -16.22 -3.85 -14.10
N ILE A 98 -15.59 -4.16 -12.96
CA ILE A 98 -14.83 -5.41 -12.79
C ILE A 98 -15.75 -6.63 -12.79
N SER A 99 -16.91 -6.56 -12.12
CA SER A 99 -17.85 -7.68 -12.04
C SER A 99 -18.41 -8.08 -13.41
N LYS A 100 -18.55 -7.14 -14.34
CA LYS A 100 -19.06 -7.44 -15.70
C LYS A 100 -18.06 -8.25 -16.51
N VAL A 101 -16.76 -7.97 -16.36
CA VAL A 101 -15.69 -8.71 -17.04
C VAL A 101 -15.43 -10.05 -16.37
N THR A 102 -15.52 -10.12 -15.05
CA THR A 102 -15.35 -11.38 -14.28
C THR A 102 -16.54 -12.32 -14.46
N GLY A 103 -17.76 -11.80 -14.66
CA GLY A 103 -19.01 -12.59 -14.85
C GLY A 103 -19.15 -13.27 -16.21
N MET A 104 -18.32 -12.93 -17.20
CA MET A 104 -18.31 -13.59 -18.52
C MET A 104 -17.65 -14.99 -18.51
N ARG A 105 -17.60 -15.64 -17.35
CA ARG A 105 -17.08 -16.99 -17.14
C ARG A 105 -18.02 -18.07 -17.69
N GLY A 106 -18.16 -18.15 -18.99
CA GLY A 106 -18.60 -19.35 -19.68
C GLY A 106 -17.36 -20.17 -20.05
N SER A 107 -17.20 -21.25 -19.39
CA SER A 107 -16.46 -22.52 -19.57
C SER A 107 -15.30 -22.70 -20.59
N VAL A 108 -14.97 -21.79 -21.48
CA VAL A 108 -13.95 -22.03 -22.54
C VAL A 108 -12.69 -21.16 -22.44
N LEU A 109 -12.70 -20.05 -21.69
CA LEU A 109 -11.63 -19.03 -21.79
C LEU A 109 -11.12 -18.51 -20.42
N GLN A 110 -10.73 -19.42 -19.51
CA GLN A 110 -10.12 -18.99 -18.23
C GLN A 110 -8.88 -18.12 -18.41
N SER A 111 -8.10 -18.31 -19.47
CA SER A 111 -6.93 -17.50 -19.79
C SER A 111 -7.32 -16.11 -20.33
N GLU A 112 -8.35 -16.01 -21.17
CA GLU A 112 -8.77 -14.74 -21.76
C GLU A 112 -9.40 -13.78 -20.74
N GLY A 113 -10.07 -14.30 -19.69
CA GLY A 113 -10.63 -13.49 -18.62
C GLY A 113 -9.57 -12.68 -17.83
N HIS A 114 -8.36 -13.21 -17.67
CA HIS A 114 -7.27 -12.49 -17.01
C HIS A 114 -6.75 -11.33 -17.85
N TYR A 115 -6.60 -11.49 -19.17
CA TYR A 115 -6.17 -10.41 -20.06
C TYR A 115 -7.21 -9.29 -20.13
N ALA A 116 -8.50 -9.63 -20.20
CA ALA A 116 -9.56 -8.62 -20.20
C ALA A 116 -9.57 -7.78 -18.90
N GLN A 117 -9.30 -8.39 -17.75
CA GLN A 117 -9.19 -7.68 -16.47
C GLN A 117 -7.94 -6.77 -16.43
N LEU A 118 -6.80 -7.23 -16.97
CA LEU A 118 -5.59 -6.42 -17.07
C LEU A 118 -5.85 -5.16 -17.91
N ILE A 119 -6.43 -5.32 -19.11
CA ILE A 119 -6.75 -4.21 -20.01
C ILE A 119 -7.74 -3.25 -19.35
N LEU A 120 -8.78 -3.77 -18.68
CA LEU A 120 -9.76 -2.96 -17.96
C LEU A 120 -9.10 -2.12 -16.86
N THR A 121 -8.23 -2.72 -16.04
CA THR A 121 -7.57 -1.99 -14.94
C THR A 121 -6.53 -1.00 -15.43
N LEU A 122 -5.86 -1.26 -16.56
CA LEU A 122 -5.01 -0.27 -17.24
C LEU A 122 -5.83 0.91 -17.77
N GLY A 123 -6.96 0.64 -18.44
CA GLY A 123 -7.86 1.70 -18.89
C GLY A 123 -8.40 2.52 -17.71
N LEU A 124 -8.75 1.87 -16.60
CA LEU A 124 -9.17 2.54 -15.38
C LEU A 124 -8.05 3.41 -14.80
N ALA A 125 -6.80 2.93 -14.77
CA ALA A 125 -5.64 3.69 -14.34
C ALA A 125 -5.50 4.98 -15.14
N LEU A 126 -5.55 4.90 -16.47
CA LEU A 126 -5.48 6.07 -17.34
C LEU A 126 -6.62 7.07 -17.10
N ILE A 127 -7.85 6.58 -16.87
CA ILE A 127 -9.01 7.43 -16.53
C ILE A 127 -8.78 8.14 -15.20
N LEU A 128 -8.29 7.43 -14.18
CA LEU A 128 -8.06 8.02 -12.87
C LEU A 128 -6.92 9.03 -12.88
N GLN A 129 -5.82 8.74 -13.58
CA GLN A 129 -4.68 9.66 -13.71
C GLN A 129 -5.07 10.94 -14.46
N ASN A 130 -5.64 10.81 -15.66
CA ASN A 130 -6.02 11.97 -16.46
C ASN A 130 -7.22 12.71 -15.86
N GLY A 131 -8.17 11.98 -15.26
CA GLY A 131 -9.28 12.58 -14.50
C GLY A 131 -8.75 13.33 -13.28
N GLY A 132 -7.79 12.76 -12.56
CA GLY A 132 -7.09 13.42 -11.46
C GLY A 132 -6.37 14.70 -11.92
N LEU A 133 -5.66 14.65 -13.05
CA LEU A 133 -5.01 15.82 -13.62
C LEU A 133 -6.02 16.93 -13.98
N TYR A 134 -7.15 16.56 -14.55
CA TYR A 134 -8.22 17.51 -14.90
C TYR A 134 -8.87 18.14 -13.65
N LEU A 135 -9.12 17.33 -12.61
CA LEU A 135 -9.83 17.78 -11.39
C LEU A 135 -8.92 18.51 -10.40
N PHE A 136 -7.69 18.05 -10.23
CA PHE A 136 -6.77 18.52 -9.19
C PHE A 136 -5.63 19.38 -9.73
N GLY A 137 -5.41 19.38 -11.05
CA GLY A 137 -4.32 20.09 -11.70
C GLY A 137 -2.99 19.31 -11.63
N SER A 138 -1.93 19.92 -12.20
CA SER A 138 -0.58 19.33 -12.26
C SER A 138 0.38 19.83 -11.17
N THR A 139 -0.06 20.81 -10.35
CA THR A 139 0.80 21.36 -9.30
C THR A 139 0.93 20.36 -8.15
N PRO A 140 2.17 20.05 -7.71
CA PRO A 140 2.36 19.21 -6.55
C PRO A 140 1.76 19.84 -5.29
N VAL A 141 1.04 19.02 -4.51
CA VAL A 141 0.45 19.41 -3.23
C VAL A 141 0.96 18.52 -2.10
N SER A 142 0.92 19.00 -0.86
CA SER A 142 1.28 18.24 0.33
C SER A 142 0.44 18.67 1.52
N ILE A 143 0.30 17.81 2.51
CA ILE A 143 -0.33 18.17 3.78
C ILE A 143 0.79 18.58 4.74
N SER A 144 0.88 19.88 5.03
CA SER A 144 1.87 20.41 5.97
C SER A 144 1.45 20.09 7.41
N THR A 145 2.36 19.46 8.18
CA THR A 145 2.17 19.19 9.61
C THR A 145 3.42 19.56 10.39
N PRO A 146 3.30 20.17 11.59
CA PRO A 146 4.46 20.46 12.42
C PRO A 146 5.29 19.23 12.79
N LEU A 147 4.66 18.05 12.86
CA LEU A 147 5.38 16.80 13.14
C LEU A 147 6.29 16.35 12.00
N ALA A 148 6.00 16.73 10.74
CA ALA A 148 6.85 16.35 9.62
C ALA A 148 8.18 17.10 9.60
N SER A 149 8.21 18.32 10.17
CA SER A 149 9.43 19.14 10.29
C SER A 149 10.22 18.87 11.59
N ASN A 150 9.62 18.19 12.56
CA ASN A 150 10.23 17.90 13.86
C ASN A 150 10.80 16.48 13.90
N ALA A 151 11.93 16.32 14.58
CA ALA A 151 12.55 15.03 14.84
C ALA A 151 12.91 14.89 16.32
N TRP A 152 12.86 13.67 16.83
CA TRP A 152 13.46 13.34 18.13
C TRP A 152 14.93 13.02 17.93
N ALA A 153 15.81 13.69 18.68
CA ALA A 153 17.21 13.32 18.75
C ALA A 153 17.37 12.16 19.74
N LEU A 154 17.75 11.00 19.25
CA LEU A 154 18.13 9.83 20.06
C LEU A 154 19.66 9.83 20.18
N GLY A 155 20.18 10.25 21.32
CA GLY A 155 21.61 10.31 21.58
C GLY A 155 21.91 11.25 22.75
N PRO A 156 23.19 11.38 23.13
CA PRO A 156 24.39 10.85 22.48
C PRO A 156 24.61 9.34 22.73
N LEU A 157 24.81 8.59 21.65
CA LEU A 157 25.22 7.18 21.70
C LEU A 157 26.74 7.09 21.50
N TYR A 158 27.38 6.12 22.15
CA TYR A 158 28.80 5.82 21.98
C TYR A 158 29.74 7.03 22.21
N GLY A 159 29.69 7.63 23.42
CA GLY A 159 30.66 8.68 23.84
C GLY A 159 30.53 9.99 23.08
N ASP A 160 29.32 10.56 22.99
CA ASP A 160 28.97 11.86 22.39
C ASP A 160 29.26 11.97 20.87
N ARG A 161 29.28 10.85 20.13
CA ARG A 161 29.70 10.86 18.72
C ARG A 161 28.59 10.49 17.73
N ILE A 162 27.46 9.98 18.18
CA ILE A 162 26.37 9.51 17.31
C ILE A 162 25.04 10.08 17.79
N GLU A 163 24.38 10.86 16.95
CA GLU A 163 23.03 11.34 17.15
C GLU A 163 22.14 10.84 16.02
N VAL A 164 21.04 10.16 16.35
CA VAL A 164 20.09 9.66 15.37
C VAL A 164 18.80 10.46 15.46
N PHE A 165 18.36 11.04 14.35
CA PHE A 165 17.16 11.84 14.27
C PHE A 165 15.99 11.01 13.74
N VAL A 166 14.93 10.88 14.54
CA VAL A 166 13.72 10.12 14.19
C VAL A 166 12.60 11.11 13.87
N ASN A 167 12.14 11.15 12.63
CA ASN A 167 11.07 12.04 12.21
C ASN A 167 9.76 11.69 12.93
N GLN A 168 9.18 12.67 13.63
CA GLN A 168 7.98 12.48 14.43
C GLN A 168 6.77 12.12 13.57
N GLY A 169 6.61 12.80 12.44
CA GLY A 169 5.50 12.57 11.52
C GLY A 169 5.49 11.17 10.92
N GLN A 170 6.67 10.71 10.48
CA GLN A 170 6.81 9.35 9.95
C GLN A 170 6.60 8.28 11.02
N THR A 171 7.03 8.53 12.26
CA THR A 171 6.82 7.59 13.37
C THR A 171 5.34 7.43 13.69
N VAL A 172 4.58 8.53 13.76
CA VAL A 172 3.13 8.48 13.96
C VAL A 172 2.44 7.76 12.79
N ALA A 173 2.83 8.08 11.55
CA ALA A 173 2.29 7.42 10.36
C ALA A 173 2.57 5.91 10.37
N ALA A 174 3.79 5.49 10.71
CA ALA A 174 4.18 4.08 10.81
C ALA A 174 3.40 3.35 11.94
N ALA A 175 3.22 3.99 13.09
CA ALA A 175 2.40 3.44 14.17
C ALA A 175 0.94 3.24 13.75
N ILE A 176 0.33 4.23 13.09
CA ILE A 176 -1.03 4.13 12.56
C ILE A 176 -1.10 3.02 11.50
N ALA A 177 -0.13 2.93 10.59
CA ALA A 177 -0.06 1.86 9.60
C ALA A 177 -0.05 0.48 10.27
N GLY A 178 0.76 0.28 11.32
CA GLY A 178 0.80 -0.95 12.11
C GLY A 178 -0.55 -1.27 12.76
N VAL A 179 -1.20 -0.28 13.38
CA VAL A 179 -2.52 -0.44 14.00
C VAL A 179 -3.59 -0.83 12.96
N VAL A 180 -3.61 -0.20 11.80
CA VAL A 180 -4.55 -0.51 10.72
C VAL A 180 -4.33 -1.93 10.19
N VAL A 181 -3.09 -2.35 10.01
CA VAL A 181 -2.77 -3.74 9.59
C VAL A 181 -3.23 -4.74 10.64
N LEU A 182 -2.93 -4.51 11.92
CA LEU A 182 -3.35 -5.39 13.01
C LEU A 182 -4.88 -5.47 13.11
N ALA A 183 -5.58 -4.34 13.03
CA ALA A 183 -7.03 -4.29 13.00
C ALA A 183 -7.61 -5.09 11.83
N PHE A 184 -7.03 -4.91 10.63
CA PHE A 184 -7.45 -5.64 9.44
C PHE A 184 -7.21 -7.16 9.58
N VAL A 185 -6.05 -7.58 10.07
CA VAL A 185 -5.74 -9.00 10.35
C VAL A 185 -6.73 -9.59 11.35
N MET A 186 -7.07 -8.85 12.42
CA MET A 186 -8.08 -9.29 13.39
C MET A 186 -9.47 -9.44 12.74
N ILE A 187 -9.89 -8.48 11.91
CA ILE A 187 -11.15 -8.56 11.16
C ILE A 187 -11.14 -9.78 10.24
N MET A 188 -10.07 -10.00 9.47
CA MET A 188 -9.94 -11.14 8.58
C MET A 188 -9.98 -12.47 9.34
N ASN A 189 -9.37 -12.57 10.52
CA ASN A 189 -9.27 -13.84 11.24
C ASN A 189 -10.53 -14.16 12.07
N ARG A 190 -11.16 -13.15 12.66
CA ARG A 190 -12.25 -13.35 13.63
C ARG A 190 -13.65 -13.09 13.07
N SER A 191 -13.81 -12.27 12.02
CA SER A 191 -15.14 -11.92 11.50
C SER A 191 -15.72 -12.99 10.56
N ARG A 192 -17.06 -13.04 10.47
CA ARG A 192 -17.77 -13.85 9.46
C ARG A 192 -17.39 -13.45 8.03
N MET A 193 -17.20 -12.14 7.82
CA MET A 193 -16.79 -11.60 6.53
C MET A 193 -15.39 -12.11 6.14
N GLY A 194 -14.41 -12.07 7.04
CA GLY A 194 -13.08 -12.60 6.78
C GLY A 194 -13.08 -14.09 6.48
N LYS A 195 -13.93 -14.86 7.14
CA LYS A 195 -14.12 -16.29 6.83
C LYS A 195 -14.70 -16.49 5.43
N SER A 196 -15.71 -15.72 5.01
CA SER A 196 -16.27 -15.80 3.66
C SER A 196 -15.28 -15.40 2.57
N LEU A 197 -14.46 -14.37 2.83
CA LEU A 197 -13.39 -13.95 1.91
C LEU A 197 -12.35 -15.07 1.70
N ARG A 198 -11.91 -15.72 2.77
CA ARG A 198 -10.95 -16.84 2.67
C ARG A 198 -11.57 -18.05 1.98
N ALA A 199 -12.80 -18.42 2.30
CA ALA A 199 -13.49 -19.51 1.63
C ALA A 199 -13.63 -19.25 0.11
N ALA A 200 -13.99 -18.01 -0.28
CA ALA A 200 -14.07 -17.63 -1.69
C ALA A 200 -12.68 -17.62 -2.38
N ALA A 201 -11.58 -17.35 -1.63
CA ALA A 201 -10.21 -17.38 -2.14
C ALA A 201 -9.70 -18.82 -2.36
N ASP A 202 -10.02 -19.72 -1.41
CA ASP A 202 -9.55 -21.10 -1.42
C ASP A 202 -10.24 -21.91 -2.54
N ASN A 203 -11.57 -21.95 -2.53
CA ASN A 203 -12.35 -22.64 -3.54
C ASN A 203 -13.69 -21.91 -3.78
N PRO A 204 -13.79 -21.10 -4.86
CA PRO A 204 -15.00 -20.34 -5.17
C PRO A 204 -16.24 -21.22 -5.44
N GLU A 205 -16.05 -22.40 -6.05
CA GLU A 205 -17.15 -23.33 -6.35
C GLU A 205 -17.71 -23.93 -5.07
N ALA A 206 -16.85 -24.49 -4.21
CA ALA A 206 -17.26 -25.04 -2.93
C ALA A 206 -17.90 -23.96 -2.04
N ALA A 207 -17.36 -22.73 -2.03
CA ALA A 207 -17.97 -21.62 -1.30
C ALA A 207 -19.37 -21.31 -1.78
N THR A 208 -19.63 -21.36 -3.10
CA THR A 208 -20.95 -21.15 -3.68
C THR A 208 -21.93 -22.26 -3.25
N TYR A 209 -21.52 -23.53 -3.24
CA TYR A 209 -22.34 -24.62 -2.76
C TYR A 209 -22.68 -24.51 -1.26
N MET A 210 -21.85 -23.86 -0.48
CA MET A 210 -22.08 -23.57 0.94
C MET A 210 -22.90 -22.28 1.16
N GLY A 211 -23.43 -21.66 0.10
CA GLY A 211 -24.29 -20.47 0.16
C GLY A 211 -23.50 -19.15 0.32
N ILE A 212 -22.19 -19.14 0.09
CA ILE A 212 -21.38 -17.92 0.13
C ILE A 212 -21.45 -17.22 -1.22
N ASP A 213 -21.91 -15.96 -1.22
CA ASP A 213 -21.89 -15.11 -2.42
C ASP A 213 -20.42 -14.69 -2.72
N VAL A 214 -19.82 -15.39 -3.68
CA VAL A 214 -18.45 -15.14 -4.14
C VAL A 214 -18.32 -13.77 -4.79
N GLY A 215 -19.33 -13.31 -5.54
CA GLY A 215 -19.34 -11.98 -6.16
C GLY A 215 -19.32 -10.87 -5.11
N GLN A 216 -20.09 -11.02 -4.03
CA GLN A 216 -20.07 -10.09 -2.90
C GLN A 216 -18.72 -10.14 -2.17
N SER A 217 -18.12 -11.31 -2.01
CA SER A 217 -16.81 -11.51 -1.41
C SER A 217 -15.71 -10.79 -2.22
N HIS A 218 -15.70 -10.97 -3.55
CA HIS A 218 -14.77 -10.25 -4.44
C HIS A 218 -14.94 -8.74 -4.35
N ARG A 219 -16.18 -8.24 -4.37
CA ARG A 219 -16.48 -6.81 -4.24
C ARG A 219 -15.97 -6.22 -2.92
N ARG A 220 -16.16 -6.94 -1.81
CA ARG A 220 -15.66 -6.52 -0.50
C ARG A 220 -14.14 -6.57 -0.43
N ALA A 221 -13.51 -7.62 -0.96
CA ALA A 221 -12.06 -7.74 -1.03
C ALA A 221 -11.43 -6.57 -1.80
N PHE A 222 -12.00 -6.23 -2.96
CA PHE A 222 -11.56 -5.09 -3.75
C PHE A 222 -11.69 -3.78 -2.98
N GLY A 223 -12.88 -3.52 -2.39
CA GLY A 223 -13.13 -2.33 -1.59
C GLY A 223 -12.14 -2.19 -0.41
N PHE A 224 -11.92 -3.25 0.38
CA PHE A 224 -10.96 -3.23 1.49
C PHE A 224 -9.52 -3.04 1.01
N GLY A 225 -9.13 -3.71 -0.07
CA GLY A 225 -7.79 -3.59 -0.61
C GLY A 225 -7.45 -2.15 -1.01
N VAL A 226 -8.33 -1.51 -1.79
CA VAL A 226 -8.11 -0.09 -2.19
C VAL A 226 -8.25 0.87 -1.00
N ALA A 227 -9.12 0.58 -0.03
CA ALA A 227 -9.28 1.40 1.17
C ALA A 227 -8.02 1.43 2.05
N ILE A 228 -7.43 0.26 2.30
CA ILE A 228 -6.19 0.13 3.09
C ILE A 228 -5.06 0.88 2.38
N THR A 229 -4.94 0.72 1.08
CA THR A 229 -3.93 1.42 0.27
C THR A 229 -4.16 2.94 0.27
N ALA A 230 -5.41 3.40 0.23
CA ALA A 230 -5.75 4.81 0.32
C ALA A 230 -5.38 5.43 1.67
N ILE A 231 -5.55 4.69 2.77
CA ILE A 231 -5.05 5.12 4.09
C ILE A 231 -3.53 5.28 4.05
N GLY A 232 -2.81 4.29 3.48
CA GLY A 232 -1.35 4.37 3.31
C GLY A 232 -0.92 5.59 2.49
N GLY A 233 -1.63 5.89 1.39
CA GLY A 233 -1.43 7.09 0.60
C GLY A 233 -1.66 8.37 1.40
N GLY A 234 -2.79 8.46 2.14
CA GLY A 234 -3.09 9.60 3.01
C GLY A 234 -2.02 9.84 4.09
N LEU A 235 -1.46 8.76 4.66
CA LEU A 235 -0.34 8.85 5.61
C LEU A 235 0.94 9.38 4.94
N LEU A 236 1.24 8.96 3.71
CA LEU A 236 2.37 9.49 2.93
C LEU A 236 2.19 10.97 2.59
N ALA A 237 0.99 11.42 2.28
CA ALA A 237 0.68 12.79 1.92
C ALA A 237 1.04 13.81 3.01
N SER A 238 1.16 13.37 4.27
CA SER A 238 1.59 14.21 5.40
C SER A 238 3.09 14.49 5.46
N GLY A 239 3.89 13.82 4.64
CA GLY A 239 5.36 13.96 4.65
C GLY A 239 5.98 14.13 3.26
N THR A 240 5.20 13.93 2.19
CA THR A 240 5.69 14.01 0.80
C THR A 240 4.74 14.81 -0.05
N SER A 241 5.30 15.56 -1.02
CA SER A 241 4.49 16.19 -2.07
C SER A 241 4.07 15.16 -3.10
N PHE A 242 2.87 15.31 -3.63
CA PHE A 242 2.31 14.38 -4.60
C PHE A 242 1.52 15.11 -5.70
N GLN A 243 1.35 14.43 -6.82
CA GLN A 243 0.64 14.89 -8.01
C GLN A 243 -0.14 13.71 -8.63
N PRO A 244 -1.05 13.92 -9.61
CA PRO A 244 -1.91 12.86 -10.13
C PRO A 244 -1.18 11.63 -10.71
N TYR A 245 0.07 11.77 -11.12
CA TYR A 245 0.86 10.64 -11.66
C TYR A 245 1.60 9.81 -10.61
N VAL A 246 1.55 10.19 -9.34
CA VAL A 246 2.26 9.50 -8.25
C VAL A 246 1.87 8.03 -8.11
N GLY A 247 0.64 7.68 -8.50
CA GLY A 247 0.14 6.30 -8.44
C GLY A 247 1.00 5.31 -9.21
N LEU A 248 1.56 5.71 -10.37
CA LEU A 248 2.38 4.84 -11.20
C LEU A 248 3.69 4.44 -10.52
N GLU A 249 4.33 5.34 -9.78
CA GLU A 249 5.57 5.04 -9.04
C GLU A 249 5.32 4.04 -7.93
N TYR A 250 4.27 4.26 -7.14
CA TYR A 250 3.98 3.40 -5.98
C TYR A 250 3.35 2.06 -6.35
N VAL A 251 2.63 1.96 -7.46
CA VAL A 251 2.08 0.65 -7.89
C VAL A 251 3.19 -0.36 -8.11
N ILE A 252 4.30 0.06 -8.68
CA ILE A 252 5.46 -0.79 -8.94
C ILE A 252 6.11 -1.22 -7.61
N VAL A 253 6.29 -0.29 -6.67
CA VAL A 253 6.81 -0.55 -5.33
C VAL A 253 5.91 -1.56 -4.59
N MET A 254 4.58 -1.37 -4.67
CA MET A 254 3.62 -2.29 -4.05
C MET A 254 3.67 -3.70 -4.66
N TYR A 255 3.74 -3.83 -5.98
CA TYR A 255 3.89 -5.14 -6.63
C TYR A 255 5.20 -5.82 -6.23
N ALA A 256 6.31 -5.08 -6.22
CA ALA A 256 7.59 -5.60 -5.76
C ALA A 256 7.48 -6.12 -4.31
N GLY A 257 6.89 -5.33 -3.41
CA GLY A 257 6.71 -5.72 -2.01
C GLY A 257 5.80 -6.94 -1.83
N VAL A 258 4.67 -7.01 -2.57
CA VAL A 258 3.74 -8.15 -2.49
C VAL A 258 4.38 -9.43 -3.04
N VAL A 259 5.12 -9.35 -4.14
CA VAL A 259 5.82 -10.50 -4.71
C VAL A 259 6.94 -10.96 -3.78
N LEU A 260 7.74 -10.02 -3.24
CA LEU A 260 8.77 -10.33 -2.24
C LEU A 260 8.20 -10.99 -0.99
N GLY A 261 7.07 -10.48 -0.53
CA GLY A 261 6.39 -11.01 0.66
C GLY A 261 5.68 -12.34 0.44
N GLY A 262 5.37 -12.66 -0.82
CA GLY A 262 4.56 -13.82 -1.21
C GLY A 262 3.10 -13.44 -1.43
N MET A 263 2.64 -13.55 -2.68
CA MET A 263 1.31 -13.14 -3.13
C MET A 263 0.21 -13.89 -2.36
N GLY A 264 -0.75 -13.13 -1.81
CA GLY A 264 -1.90 -13.68 -1.07
C GLY A 264 -1.68 -13.84 0.44
N SER A 265 -0.47 -13.60 0.96
CA SER A 265 -0.19 -13.58 2.39
C SER A 265 -0.21 -12.14 2.91
N VAL A 266 -1.15 -11.82 3.80
CA VAL A 266 -1.26 -10.47 4.41
C VAL A 266 -0.01 -10.13 5.23
N ALA A 267 0.46 -11.06 6.07
CA ALA A 267 1.67 -10.87 6.87
C ALA A 267 2.92 -10.79 5.98
N GLY A 268 3.00 -11.66 4.96
CA GLY A 268 4.09 -11.62 3.99
C GLY A 268 4.16 -10.31 3.23
N ALA A 269 3.01 -9.79 2.76
CA ALA A 269 2.94 -8.53 2.05
C ALA A 269 3.40 -7.34 2.91
N PHE A 270 3.03 -7.32 4.20
CA PHE A 270 3.50 -6.29 5.13
C PHE A 270 5.02 -6.33 5.28
N LEU A 271 5.59 -7.52 5.51
CA LEU A 271 7.03 -7.70 5.64
C LEU A 271 7.77 -7.42 4.33
N GLY A 272 7.16 -7.76 3.19
CA GLY A 272 7.68 -7.42 1.87
C GLY A 272 7.78 -5.90 1.64
N GLY A 273 6.72 -5.16 1.97
CA GLY A 273 6.73 -3.70 1.91
C GLY A 273 7.75 -3.07 2.88
N LEU A 274 7.87 -3.64 4.09
CA LEU A 274 8.89 -3.23 5.06
C LEU A 274 10.31 -3.47 4.51
N THR A 275 10.54 -4.60 3.86
CA THR A 275 11.82 -4.90 3.20
C THR A 275 12.12 -3.91 2.08
N ILE A 276 11.12 -3.54 1.26
CA ILE A 276 11.29 -2.54 0.20
C ILE A 276 11.69 -1.18 0.79
N GLY A 277 11.03 -0.73 1.87
CA GLY A 277 11.38 0.53 2.53
C GLY A 277 12.81 0.51 3.09
N LEU A 278 13.23 -0.62 3.68
CA LEU A 278 14.61 -0.79 4.14
C LEU A 278 15.62 -0.74 2.99
N VAL A 279 15.35 -1.45 1.89
CA VAL A 279 16.22 -1.43 0.70
C VAL A 279 16.34 -0.03 0.14
N GLN A 280 15.22 0.69 0.02
CA GLN A 280 15.18 2.07 -0.48
C GLN A 280 16.06 2.98 0.36
N GLN A 281 15.88 2.99 1.68
CA GLN A 281 16.61 3.90 2.57
C GLN A 281 18.09 3.49 2.75
N LEU A 282 18.39 2.20 2.84
CA LEU A 282 19.79 1.75 2.92
C LEU A 282 20.54 1.99 1.62
N SER A 283 19.87 2.01 0.47
CA SER A 283 20.52 2.33 -0.81
C SER A 283 21.06 3.75 -0.88
N THR A 284 20.52 4.69 -0.07
CA THR A 284 21.02 6.08 -0.01
C THR A 284 22.46 6.21 0.49
N LEU A 285 22.95 5.18 1.19
CA LEU A 285 24.34 5.13 1.67
C LEU A 285 25.36 4.95 0.52
N PHE A 286 24.94 4.33 -0.56
CA PHE A 286 25.81 3.92 -1.67
C PHE A 286 25.41 4.55 -3.00
N LEU A 287 24.14 4.92 -3.17
CA LEU A 287 23.57 5.40 -4.42
C LEU A 287 22.98 6.80 -4.25
N PRO A 288 23.05 7.66 -5.28
CA PRO A 288 22.33 8.91 -5.30
C PRO A 288 20.82 8.68 -5.26
N ASN A 289 20.08 9.67 -4.73
CA ASN A 289 18.63 9.58 -4.49
C ASN A 289 17.81 9.18 -5.73
N GLN A 290 18.27 9.55 -6.93
CA GLN A 290 17.63 9.21 -8.19
C GLN A 290 17.65 7.69 -8.51
N LEU A 291 18.59 6.95 -7.94
CA LEU A 291 18.76 5.52 -8.17
C LEU A 291 18.16 4.62 -7.07
N GLN A 292 17.48 5.19 -6.08
CA GLN A 292 16.83 4.41 -5.01
C GLN A 292 15.82 3.39 -5.54
N ASN A 293 15.00 3.79 -6.50
CA ASN A 293 14.04 2.89 -7.14
C ASN A 293 14.76 1.77 -7.93
N THR A 294 15.91 2.06 -8.53
CA THR A 294 16.72 1.05 -9.21
C THR A 294 17.23 -0.01 -8.21
N ALA A 295 17.63 0.38 -7.02
CA ALA A 295 18.02 -0.57 -5.98
C ALA A 295 16.87 -1.51 -5.58
N ILE A 296 15.64 -0.98 -5.47
CA ILE A 296 14.44 -1.80 -5.23
C ILE A 296 14.29 -2.86 -6.31
N PHE A 297 14.41 -2.49 -7.60
CA PHE A 297 14.26 -3.42 -8.71
C PHE A 297 15.36 -4.47 -8.77
N VAL A 298 16.60 -4.09 -8.50
CA VAL A 298 17.74 -5.03 -8.46
C VAL A 298 17.52 -6.08 -7.37
N VAL A 299 17.16 -5.65 -6.16
CA VAL A 299 16.89 -6.57 -5.05
C VAL A 299 15.65 -7.42 -5.35
N PHE A 300 14.60 -6.83 -5.91
CA PHE A 300 13.41 -7.56 -6.34
C PHE A 300 13.76 -8.67 -7.34
N LEU A 301 14.50 -8.33 -8.41
CA LEU A 301 14.91 -9.29 -9.43
C LEU A 301 15.75 -10.43 -8.83
N PHE A 302 16.71 -10.07 -7.97
CA PHE A 302 17.57 -11.05 -7.31
C PHE A 302 16.78 -12.03 -6.44
N ILE A 303 15.80 -11.53 -5.65
CA ILE A 303 14.98 -12.39 -4.79
C ILE A 303 14.05 -13.27 -5.63
N VAL A 304 13.42 -12.74 -6.70
CA VAL A 304 12.56 -13.53 -7.58
C VAL A 304 13.33 -14.63 -8.31
N LEU A 305 14.57 -14.37 -8.72
CA LEU A 305 15.44 -15.41 -9.33
C LEU A 305 15.81 -16.51 -8.34
N LEU A 306 16.07 -16.17 -7.07
CA LEU A 306 16.45 -17.15 -6.04
C LEU A 306 15.23 -17.84 -5.40
N ARG A 307 14.12 -17.10 -5.20
CA ARG A 307 12.89 -17.58 -4.57
C ARG A 307 11.65 -17.03 -5.29
N PRO A 308 11.20 -17.66 -6.37
CA PRO A 308 10.06 -17.18 -7.15
C PRO A 308 8.73 -17.16 -6.37
N GLN A 309 8.68 -17.80 -5.21
CA GLN A 309 7.49 -17.81 -4.33
C GLN A 309 7.47 -16.66 -3.31
N GLY A 310 8.50 -15.81 -3.30
CA GLY A 310 8.71 -14.78 -2.29
C GLY A 310 9.36 -15.30 -1.01
N LEU A 311 9.74 -14.38 -0.12
CA LEU A 311 10.45 -14.69 1.13
C LEU A 311 9.58 -15.46 2.13
N PHE A 312 8.27 -15.20 2.15
CA PHE A 312 7.30 -15.74 3.10
C PHE A 312 6.17 -16.54 2.41
N GLY A 313 6.33 -16.84 1.11
CA GLY A 313 5.39 -17.67 0.35
C GLY A 313 5.43 -19.12 0.84
N THR A 314 4.27 -19.71 1.05
CA THR A 314 4.15 -21.15 1.35
C THR A 314 4.19 -21.94 0.05
N LEU A 315 4.99 -23.00 0.01
CA LEU A 315 4.93 -24.01 -1.04
C LEU A 315 3.51 -24.59 -1.07
N ALA A 316 2.71 -24.25 -2.07
CA ALA A 316 1.50 -25.01 -2.35
C ALA A 316 1.97 -26.45 -2.66
N ARG A 317 1.81 -27.37 -1.68
CA ARG A 317 1.97 -28.79 -1.96
C ARG A 317 0.96 -29.13 -3.06
N ARG A 318 1.47 -29.39 -4.26
CA ARG A 318 0.72 -30.11 -5.29
C ARG A 318 0.53 -31.53 -4.73
N THR A 319 -0.62 -31.80 -4.14
CA THR A 319 -1.16 -33.16 -3.98
C THR A 319 -2.12 -33.42 -5.11
#